data_7a506f81a1b81fb501a771680c905d8f
#
_entry.id   7a506f81a1b81fb501a771680c905d8f
#
_cell.length_a   1.000
_cell.length_b   1.000
_cell.length_c   1.000
_cell.angle_alpha   90.00
_cell.angle_beta   90.00
_cell.angle_gamma   90.00
#
_symmetry.space_group_name_H-M   'P 1'
#
loop_
_entity.id
_entity.type
_entity.pdbx_description
1 polymer ?
#
loop_
_entity_poly.entity_id
_entity_poly.type
_entity_poly.pdbx_seq_one_letter_code
_entity_poly.pdbx_strand_id
1 'polypeptide(L)'
;MSIAATRPADSAATVPPGRRAALDWRIRFAVLSLIWGFSFLFIKVGTQGYAPFQVTFGRLLFGTAVLAAAMAVKRERLPRGARTWGHLTVAAFLLNALPFSLFAYAELTIPSTLAGICNATSPLWGMVLSLVALSEDRPTRRRVAGLGLGFLGVLTVLGAWQGFQGLDVTGTVMALLASLSYPVGWIYVRRTLAGTGHSHLSLTGAQLLQATVQLAVVTPLFTTLPSHLPFVPLLAVAALGALGTGLAVLIQYGLVAEVGPTTAQMVTYFIPVIAAAAGVAILHESLTWSTPVGAIVVLAGAALTQARPKSAARDRARPPAARKRTTP
;
A
#
# COMPACT_ATOMS: atom_id res chain seq x y z
N MET A 1 -23.51 -68.89 -17.73
CA MET A 1 -23.60 -67.66 -18.50
C MET A 1 -22.94 -66.53 -17.66
N SER A 2 -21.71 -66.22 -18.02
CA SER A 2 -20.89 -65.26 -17.28
C SER A 2 -21.02 -63.89 -17.98
N ILE A 3 -21.43 -62.85 -17.27
CA ILE A 3 -21.51 -61.49 -17.79
C ILE A 3 -20.28 -60.73 -17.31
N ALA A 4 -19.39 -60.46 -18.26
CA ALA A 4 -18.19 -59.65 -18.02
C ALA A 4 -18.58 -58.17 -17.85
N ALA A 5 -18.20 -57.58 -16.71
CA ALA A 5 -18.33 -56.16 -16.45
C ALA A 5 -17.22 -55.41 -17.14
N THR A 6 -17.54 -54.60 -18.12
CA THR A 6 -16.65 -53.62 -18.78
C THR A 6 -16.39 -52.44 -17.82
N ARG A 7 -15.12 -52.20 -17.48
CA ARG A 7 -14.64 -51.00 -16.80
C ARG A 7 -14.75 -49.79 -17.76
N PRO A 8 -15.23 -48.64 -17.32
CA PRO A 8 -15.12 -47.42 -18.10
C PRO A 8 -13.67 -46.96 -18.12
N ALA A 9 -13.19 -46.59 -19.31
CA ALA A 9 -11.87 -46.05 -19.56
C ALA A 9 -11.65 -44.74 -18.79
N ASP A 10 -10.48 -44.63 -18.17
CA ASP A 10 -9.98 -43.39 -17.59
C ASP A 10 -9.97 -42.26 -18.65
N SER A 11 -10.85 -41.29 -18.45
CA SER A 11 -10.81 -40.03 -19.16
C SER A 11 -9.65 -39.20 -18.61
N ALA A 12 -8.51 -39.30 -19.27
CA ALA A 12 -7.38 -38.39 -19.06
C ALA A 12 -7.89 -36.95 -19.28
N ALA A 13 -8.04 -36.21 -18.21
CA ALA A 13 -8.37 -34.81 -18.26
C ALA A 13 -7.21 -34.08 -18.97
N THR A 14 -7.44 -33.72 -20.23
CA THR A 14 -6.54 -32.87 -21.02
C THR A 14 -6.47 -31.51 -20.35
N VAL A 15 -5.30 -31.20 -19.77
CA VAL A 15 -4.94 -29.86 -19.27
C VAL A 15 -5.00 -28.91 -20.45
N PRO A 16 -5.78 -27.82 -20.43
CA PRO A 16 -5.86 -26.89 -21.53
C PRO A 16 -4.49 -26.23 -21.75
N PRO A 17 -3.97 -26.19 -22.98
CA PRO A 17 -2.72 -25.52 -23.30
C PRO A 17 -2.92 -24.01 -23.24
N GLY A 18 -2.07 -23.29 -22.48
CA GLY A 18 -1.94 -21.84 -22.65
C GLY A 18 -2.13 -20.94 -21.44
N ARG A 19 -1.87 -21.38 -20.21
CA ARG A 19 -1.53 -20.42 -19.15
C ARG A 19 -0.09 -19.99 -19.37
N ARG A 20 0.12 -18.80 -19.99
CA ARG A 20 1.42 -18.12 -19.92
C ARG A 20 1.87 -18.20 -18.47
N ALA A 21 3.09 -18.75 -18.25
CA ALA A 21 3.63 -18.89 -16.91
C ALA A 21 3.57 -17.52 -16.21
N ALA A 22 2.60 -17.33 -15.36
CA ALA A 22 2.53 -16.11 -14.55
C ALA A 22 3.79 -16.11 -13.69
N LEU A 23 4.51 -14.98 -13.66
CA LEU A 23 5.66 -14.81 -12.76
C LEU A 23 5.28 -15.31 -11.36
N ASP A 24 6.16 -16.10 -10.74
CA ASP A 24 5.98 -16.59 -9.37
C ASP A 24 5.59 -15.43 -8.44
N TRP A 25 4.66 -15.65 -7.53
CA TRP A 25 4.20 -14.63 -6.60
C TRP A 25 5.36 -14.03 -5.77
N ARG A 26 6.41 -14.81 -5.50
CA ARG A 26 7.61 -14.35 -4.76
C ARG A 26 8.38 -13.29 -5.56
N ILE A 27 8.51 -13.49 -6.87
CA ILE A 27 9.15 -12.50 -7.76
C ILE A 27 8.30 -11.23 -7.79
N ARG A 28 6.98 -11.35 -7.95
CA ARG A 28 6.07 -10.18 -7.93
C ARG A 28 6.10 -9.46 -6.59
N PHE A 29 6.19 -10.20 -5.48
CA PHE A 29 6.34 -9.65 -4.15
C PHE A 29 7.65 -8.86 -4.01
N ALA A 30 8.78 -9.41 -4.44
CA ALA A 30 10.08 -8.73 -4.42
C ALA A 30 10.08 -7.48 -5.31
N VAL A 31 9.54 -7.59 -6.52
CA VAL A 31 9.41 -6.44 -7.45
C VAL A 31 8.56 -5.34 -6.85
N LEU A 32 7.41 -5.66 -6.24
CA LEU A 32 6.54 -4.68 -5.59
C LEU A 32 7.23 -4.01 -4.39
N SER A 33 7.97 -4.79 -3.59
CA SER A 33 8.75 -4.26 -2.46
C SER A 33 9.79 -3.25 -2.94
N LEU A 34 10.53 -3.57 -4.00
CA LEU A 34 11.50 -2.67 -4.62
C LEU A 34 10.83 -1.40 -5.15
N ILE A 35 9.78 -1.54 -5.93
CA ILE A 35 9.05 -0.41 -6.53
C ILE A 35 8.57 0.57 -5.44
N TRP A 36 7.95 0.07 -4.38
CA TRP A 36 7.46 0.93 -3.32
C TRP A 36 8.57 1.49 -2.44
N GLY A 37 9.63 0.72 -2.18
CA GLY A 37 10.80 1.22 -1.45
C GLY A 37 11.51 2.36 -2.18
N PHE A 38 11.68 2.24 -3.50
CA PHE A 38 12.26 3.29 -4.34
C PHE A 38 11.33 4.50 -4.53
N SER A 39 10.05 4.42 -4.19
CA SER A 39 9.11 5.53 -4.36
C SER A 39 9.55 6.78 -3.60
N PHE A 40 10.12 6.65 -2.40
CA PHE A 40 10.63 7.77 -1.61
C PHE A 40 11.85 8.42 -2.25
N LEU A 41 12.77 7.64 -2.83
CA LEU A 41 13.86 8.15 -3.66
C LEU A 41 13.31 8.99 -4.83
N PHE A 42 12.31 8.47 -5.54
CA PHE A 42 11.74 9.18 -6.69
C PHE A 42 11.00 10.45 -6.28
N ILE A 43 10.34 10.48 -5.11
CA ILE A 43 9.76 11.73 -4.57
C ILE A 43 10.87 12.73 -4.32
N LYS A 44 11.94 12.35 -3.61
CA LYS A 44 13.07 13.24 -3.29
C LYS A 44 13.73 13.81 -4.54
N VAL A 45 13.98 12.98 -5.56
CA VAL A 45 14.54 13.43 -6.84
C VAL A 45 13.54 14.32 -7.59
N GLY A 46 12.26 13.98 -7.59
CA GLY A 46 11.20 14.76 -8.22
C GLY A 46 11.10 16.18 -7.65
N THR A 47 11.19 16.30 -6.31
CA THR A 47 11.12 17.60 -5.62
C THR A 47 12.34 18.49 -5.82
N GLN A 48 13.45 17.99 -6.39
CA GLN A 48 14.58 18.82 -6.81
C GLN A 48 14.27 19.71 -8.02
N GLY A 49 13.26 19.34 -8.82
CA GLY A 49 12.92 20.09 -10.04
C GLY A 49 11.48 20.57 -10.11
N TYR A 50 10.60 20.02 -9.27
CA TYR A 50 9.17 20.32 -9.28
C TYR A 50 8.64 20.60 -7.89
N ALA A 51 7.66 21.48 -7.78
CA ALA A 51 6.94 21.71 -6.52
C ALA A 51 6.20 20.43 -6.07
N PRO A 52 5.99 20.22 -4.77
CA PRO A 52 5.36 19.00 -4.24
C PRO A 52 4.02 18.64 -4.87
N PHE A 53 3.14 19.62 -5.12
CA PHE A 53 1.88 19.37 -5.82
C PHE A 53 2.09 18.95 -7.28
N GLN A 54 3.12 19.46 -7.96
CA GLN A 54 3.45 19.04 -9.33
C GLN A 54 3.99 17.61 -9.35
N VAL A 55 4.84 17.22 -8.39
CA VAL A 55 5.30 15.84 -8.22
C VAL A 55 4.11 14.92 -7.98
N THR A 56 3.19 15.29 -7.08
CA THR A 56 2.01 14.49 -6.76
C THR A 56 1.06 14.40 -7.95
N PHE A 57 0.82 15.50 -8.64
CA PHE A 57 0.00 15.52 -9.85
C PHE A 57 0.59 14.63 -10.94
N GLY A 58 1.88 14.77 -11.25
CA GLY A 58 2.58 13.94 -12.23
C GLY A 58 2.54 12.46 -11.86
N ARG A 59 2.78 12.11 -10.59
CA ARG A 59 2.64 10.75 -10.06
C ARG A 59 1.25 10.18 -10.35
N LEU A 60 0.19 10.93 -10.05
CA LEU A 60 -1.19 10.50 -10.24
C LEU A 60 -1.54 10.41 -11.73
N LEU A 61 -1.08 11.36 -12.55
CA LEU A 61 -1.31 11.38 -13.99
C LEU A 61 -0.72 10.14 -14.68
N PHE A 62 0.57 9.85 -14.45
CA PHE A 62 1.23 8.68 -15.02
C PHE A 62 0.66 7.37 -14.47
N GLY A 63 0.31 7.32 -13.18
CA GLY A 63 -0.34 6.16 -12.56
C GLY A 63 -1.73 5.90 -13.14
N THR A 64 -2.53 6.95 -13.33
CA THR A 64 -3.85 6.88 -13.95
C THR A 64 -3.75 6.43 -15.39
N ALA A 65 -2.77 6.92 -16.16
CA ALA A 65 -2.56 6.49 -17.54
C ALA A 65 -2.28 4.96 -17.64
N VAL A 66 -1.45 4.42 -16.74
CA VAL A 66 -1.18 2.96 -16.68
C VAL A 66 -2.45 2.18 -16.34
N LEU A 67 -3.23 2.62 -15.34
CA LEU A 67 -4.48 1.92 -14.99
C LEU A 67 -5.54 2.05 -16.08
N ALA A 68 -5.65 3.22 -16.75
CA ALA A 68 -6.54 3.41 -17.88
C ALA A 68 -6.17 2.47 -19.04
N ALA A 69 -4.89 2.33 -19.35
CA ALA A 69 -4.41 1.37 -20.35
C ALA A 69 -4.75 -0.08 -19.94
N ALA A 70 -4.55 -0.45 -18.67
CA ALA A 70 -4.91 -1.79 -18.18
C ALA A 70 -6.43 -2.03 -18.25
N MET A 71 -7.25 -1.04 -17.91
CA MET A 71 -8.71 -1.12 -18.04
C MET A 71 -9.13 -1.27 -19.51
N ALA A 72 -8.53 -0.53 -20.41
CA ALA A 72 -8.81 -0.64 -21.86
C ALA A 72 -8.49 -2.04 -22.39
N VAL A 73 -7.32 -2.59 -22.05
CA VAL A 73 -6.91 -3.96 -22.43
C VAL A 73 -7.85 -5.01 -21.89
N LYS A 74 -8.27 -4.87 -20.61
CA LYS A 74 -9.21 -5.80 -19.97
C LYS A 74 -10.67 -5.52 -20.28
N ARG A 75 -10.97 -4.48 -21.07
CA ARG A 75 -12.32 -4.00 -21.39
C ARG A 75 -13.19 -3.71 -20.15
N GLU A 76 -12.54 -3.30 -19.06
CA GLU A 76 -13.21 -2.89 -17.84
C GLU A 76 -13.85 -1.50 -18.00
N ARG A 77 -15.01 -1.33 -17.39
CA ARG A 77 -15.74 -0.05 -17.42
C ARG A 77 -15.59 0.68 -16.09
N LEU A 78 -15.63 2.00 -16.15
CA LEU A 78 -15.69 2.83 -14.95
C LEU A 78 -17.01 2.57 -14.19
N PRO A 79 -17.01 2.71 -12.85
CA PRO A 79 -18.20 2.49 -12.04
C PRO A 79 -19.29 3.52 -12.40
N ARG A 80 -20.55 3.12 -12.22
CA ARG A 80 -21.72 3.95 -12.47
C ARG A 80 -22.35 4.43 -11.17
N GLY A 81 -23.04 5.57 -11.22
CA GLY A 81 -23.80 6.13 -10.11
C GLY A 81 -23.07 7.25 -9.35
N ALA A 82 -23.73 8.39 -9.19
CA ALA A 82 -23.19 9.59 -8.53
C ALA A 82 -22.75 9.32 -7.09
N ARG A 83 -23.47 8.47 -6.34
CA ARG A 83 -23.11 8.09 -4.97
C ARG A 83 -21.76 7.37 -4.91
N THR A 84 -21.52 6.42 -5.84
CA THR A 84 -20.23 5.71 -5.93
C THR A 84 -19.10 6.69 -6.23
N TRP A 85 -19.31 7.62 -7.16
CA TRP A 85 -18.32 8.66 -7.48
C TRP A 85 -18.05 9.60 -6.31
N GLY A 86 -19.07 9.99 -5.53
CA GLY A 86 -18.90 10.75 -4.31
C GLY A 86 -18.01 10.03 -3.28
N HIS A 87 -18.25 8.73 -3.07
CA HIS A 87 -17.38 7.92 -2.19
C HIS A 87 -15.97 7.75 -2.76
N LEU A 88 -15.82 7.60 -4.07
CA LEU A 88 -14.51 7.53 -4.72
C LEU A 88 -13.74 8.84 -4.60
N THR A 89 -14.39 10.00 -4.64
CA THR A 89 -13.75 11.31 -4.42
C THR A 89 -13.13 11.40 -3.02
N VAL A 90 -13.86 10.97 -1.99
CA VAL A 90 -13.32 10.94 -0.62
C VAL A 90 -12.21 9.90 -0.48
N ALA A 91 -12.37 8.72 -1.06
CA ALA A 91 -11.34 7.67 -1.06
C ALA A 91 -10.06 8.13 -1.79
N ALA A 92 -10.20 8.80 -2.93
CA ALA A 92 -9.11 9.39 -3.71
C ALA A 92 -8.33 10.43 -2.91
N PHE A 93 -9.04 11.28 -2.17
CA PHE A 93 -8.41 12.25 -1.28
C PHE A 93 -7.61 11.55 -0.17
N LEU A 94 -8.25 10.65 0.59
CA LEU A 94 -7.63 10.02 1.77
C LEU A 94 -6.50 9.04 1.43
N LEU A 95 -6.57 8.34 0.31
CA LEU A 95 -5.61 7.28 -0.05
C LEU A 95 -4.56 7.72 -1.06
N ASN A 96 -4.78 8.83 -1.77
CA ASN A 96 -3.89 9.26 -2.85
C ASN A 96 -3.52 10.74 -2.75
N ALA A 97 -4.45 11.68 -2.94
CA ALA A 97 -4.14 13.10 -3.05
C ALA A 97 -3.49 13.65 -1.78
N LEU A 98 -4.08 13.42 -0.61
CA LEU A 98 -3.57 13.90 0.67
C LEU A 98 -2.23 13.26 1.05
N PRO A 99 -2.11 11.92 1.17
CA PRO A 99 -0.86 11.32 1.65
C PRO A 99 0.29 11.52 0.67
N PHE A 100 0.06 11.47 -0.64
CA PHE A 100 1.13 11.68 -1.61
C PHE A 100 1.66 13.11 -1.59
N SER A 101 0.76 14.11 -1.42
CA SER A 101 1.17 15.51 -1.27
C SER A 101 1.92 15.73 0.04
N LEU A 102 1.42 15.17 1.15
CA LEU A 102 2.10 15.30 2.45
C LEU A 102 3.49 14.68 2.43
N PHE A 103 3.71 13.51 1.81
CA PHE A 103 5.05 12.95 1.64
C PHE A 103 5.92 13.81 0.75
N ALA A 104 5.40 14.36 -0.35
CA ALA A 104 6.17 15.23 -1.23
C ALA A 104 6.60 16.53 -0.52
N TYR A 105 5.73 17.10 0.32
CA TYR A 105 6.10 18.26 1.16
C TYR A 105 7.06 17.87 2.28
N ALA A 106 6.83 16.74 2.95
CA ALA A 106 7.71 16.26 4.01
C ALA A 106 9.15 16.09 3.51
N GLU A 107 9.33 15.49 2.35
CA GLU A 107 10.65 15.23 1.77
C GLU A 107 11.38 16.48 1.27
N LEU A 108 10.79 17.67 1.32
CA LEU A 108 11.56 18.91 1.17
C LEU A 108 12.58 19.09 2.31
N THR A 109 12.20 18.67 3.51
CA THR A 109 12.98 18.96 4.74
C THR A 109 13.49 17.71 5.44
N ILE A 110 12.86 16.54 5.26
CA ILE A 110 13.32 15.28 5.84
C ILE A 110 13.97 14.36 4.78
N PRO A 111 14.87 13.45 5.19
CA PRO A 111 15.43 12.41 4.32
C PRO A 111 14.36 11.45 3.82
N SER A 112 14.57 10.88 2.63
CA SER A 112 13.71 9.85 2.03
C SER A 112 13.62 8.60 2.90
N THR A 113 14.72 8.25 3.57
CA THR A 113 14.79 7.18 4.59
C THR A 113 13.79 7.40 5.72
N LEU A 114 13.74 8.61 6.30
CA LEU A 114 12.80 8.93 7.39
C LEU A 114 11.36 8.89 6.91
N ALA A 115 11.06 9.40 5.71
CA ALA A 115 9.73 9.33 5.11
C ALA A 115 9.26 7.86 4.93
N GLY A 116 10.14 6.97 4.44
CA GLY A 116 9.87 5.54 4.33
C GLY A 116 9.59 4.86 5.67
N ILE A 117 10.33 5.23 6.74
CA ILE A 117 10.10 4.71 8.09
C ILE A 117 8.77 5.23 8.66
N CYS A 118 8.46 6.53 8.49
CA CYS A 118 7.16 7.08 8.87
C CYS A 118 6.02 6.35 8.16
N ASN A 119 6.16 6.02 6.88
CA ASN A 119 5.17 5.24 6.15
C ASN A 119 4.92 3.86 6.77
N ALA A 120 5.94 3.20 7.30
CA ALA A 120 5.82 1.90 7.98
C ALA A 120 5.03 1.97 9.30
N THR A 121 4.70 3.16 9.81
CA THR A 121 3.82 3.32 10.98
C THR A 121 2.34 3.16 10.64
N SER A 122 1.95 3.12 9.34
CA SER A 122 0.54 3.00 8.94
C SER A 122 -0.22 1.84 9.60
N PRO A 123 0.34 0.63 9.77
CA PRO A 123 -0.32 -0.44 10.50
C PRO A 123 -0.55 -0.13 12.00
N LEU A 124 0.33 0.66 12.61
CA LEU A 124 0.19 1.09 14.01
C LEU A 124 -1.01 2.04 14.15
N TRP A 125 -1.13 3.02 13.25
CA TRP A 125 -2.30 3.90 13.17
C TRP A 125 -3.58 3.13 12.92
N GLY A 126 -3.54 2.13 12.02
CA GLY A 126 -4.67 1.24 11.76
C GLY A 126 -5.11 0.49 13.02
N MET A 127 -4.17 0.06 13.85
CA MET A 127 -4.45 -0.56 15.14
C MET A 127 -5.10 0.42 16.12
N VAL A 128 -4.53 1.63 16.27
CA VAL A 128 -5.13 2.69 17.14
C VAL A 128 -6.57 2.98 16.72
N LEU A 129 -6.80 3.19 15.42
CA LEU A 129 -8.15 3.44 14.90
C LEU A 129 -9.10 2.27 15.11
N SER A 130 -8.62 1.03 15.04
CA SER A 130 -9.45 -0.15 15.29
C SER A 130 -9.89 -0.25 16.74
N LEU A 131 -9.06 0.19 17.69
CA LEU A 131 -9.39 0.25 19.11
C LEU A 131 -10.47 1.30 19.44
N VAL A 132 -10.44 2.43 18.71
CA VAL A 132 -11.36 3.55 18.93
C VAL A 132 -12.66 3.38 18.13
N ALA A 133 -12.56 2.90 16.87
CA ALA A 133 -13.69 2.89 15.94
C ALA A 133 -14.45 1.56 15.85
N LEU A 134 -13.86 0.45 16.31
CA LEU A 134 -14.43 -0.89 16.24
C LEU A 134 -14.49 -1.48 17.64
N SER A 135 -15.56 -1.18 18.37
CA SER A 135 -15.79 -1.63 19.77
C SER A 135 -15.99 -3.15 19.93
N GLU A 136 -16.02 -3.92 18.84
CA GLU A 136 -16.32 -5.36 18.88
C GLU A 136 -15.11 -6.25 19.15
N ASP A 137 -13.88 -5.79 18.89
CA ASP A 137 -12.67 -6.60 19.11
C ASP A 137 -11.84 -6.06 20.27
N ARG A 138 -11.93 -6.69 21.43
CA ARG A 138 -11.00 -6.40 22.53
C ARG A 138 -9.57 -6.66 22.06
N PRO A 139 -8.65 -5.67 22.21
CA PRO A 139 -7.28 -5.83 21.76
C PRO A 139 -6.59 -6.97 22.52
N THR A 140 -5.97 -7.88 21.80
CA THR A 140 -5.16 -8.92 22.44
C THR A 140 -3.91 -8.29 23.07
N ARG A 141 -3.42 -8.83 24.19
CA ARG A 141 -2.16 -8.37 24.83
C ARG A 141 -1.01 -8.25 23.82
N ARG A 142 -0.95 -9.16 22.86
CA ARG A 142 0.04 -9.15 21.78
C ARG A 142 -0.08 -7.93 20.88
N ARG A 143 -1.29 -7.53 20.50
CA ARG A 143 -1.54 -6.34 19.68
C ARG A 143 -1.17 -5.06 20.43
N VAL A 144 -1.51 -4.97 21.72
CA VAL A 144 -1.14 -3.83 22.57
C VAL A 144 0.39 -3.74 22.73
N ALA A 145 1.06 -4.86 23.00
CA ALA A 145 2.52 -4.90 23.07
C ALA A 145 3.18 -4.50 21.74
N GLY A 146 2.63 -4.97 20.60
CA GLY A 146 3.11 -4.57 19.27
C GLY A 146 2.93 -3.07 19.00
N LEU A 147 1.83 -2.49 19.44
CA LEU A 147 1.59 -1.04 19.35
C LEU A 147 2.63 -0.26 20.18
N GLY A 148 2.81 -0.63 21.44
CA GLY A 148 3.81 0.01 22.32
C GLY A 148 5.23 -0.10 21.76
N LEU A 149 5.62 -1.31 21.28
CA LEU A 149 6.91 -1.53 20.65
C LEU A 149 7.09 -0.67 19.39
N GLY A 150 6.07 -0.58 18.54
CA GLY A 150 6.10 0.24 17.34
C GLY A 150 6.30 1.73 17.64
N PHE A 151 5.59 2.27 18.64
CA PHE A 151 5.78 3.66 19.07
C PHE A 151 7.16 3.90 19.69
N LEU A 152 7.70 2.96 20.48
CA LEU A 152 9.09 3.04 20.97
C LEU A 152 10.08 3.08 19.80
N GLY A 153 9.84 2.29 18.74
CA GLY A 153 10.64 2.35 17.52
C GLY A 153 10.59 3.72 16.84
N VAL A 154 9.42 4.35 16.75
CA VAL A 154 9.28 5.71 16.20
C VAL A 154 10.08 6.71 17.04
N LEU A 155 9.95 6.69 18.36
CA LEU A 155 10.72 7.55 19.25
C LEU A 155 12.23 7.33 19.11
N THR A 156 12.63 6.06 18.85
CA THR A 156 14.03 5.71 18.58
C THR A 156 14.52 6.37 17.28
N VAL A 157 13.77 6.24 16.19
CA VAL A 157 14.12 6.87 14.90
C VAL A 157 14.23 8.39 15.03
N LEU A 158 13.30 9.00 15.77
CA LEU A 158 13.23 10.45 15.94
C LEU A 158 14.26 11.00 16.94
N GLY A 159 15.07 10.16 17.57
CA GLY A 159 16.10 10.61 18.50
C GLY A 159 15.54 11.26 19.77
N ALA A 160 14.43 10.73 20.32
CA ALA A 160 13.74 11.31 21.46
C ALA A 160 14.66 11.56 22.68
N TRP A 161 15.65 10.68 22.93
CA TRP A 161 16.66 10.85 23.99
C TRP A 161 17.68 11.97 23.72
N GLN A 162 17.76 12.49 22.48
CA GLN A 162 18.61 13.62 22.11
C GLN A 162 17.83 14.94 22.09
N GLY A 163 16.60 14.95 22.58
CA GLY A 163 15.73 16.12 22.58
C GLY A 163 15.28 16.53 21.18
N PHE A 164 15.16 15.56 20.25
CA PHE A 164 14.77 15.80 18.86
C PHE A 164 15.68 16.77 18.09
N GLN A 165 16.95 16.87 18.49
CA GLN A 165 17.91 17.76 17.84
C GLN A 165 18.11 17.39 16.37
N GLY A 166 18.08 18.41 15.50
CA GLY A 166 18.21 18.23 14.04
C GLY A 166 16.99 17.64 13.34
N LEU A 167 15.89 17.38 14.08
CA LEU A 167 14.64 16.89 13.49
C LEU A 167 13.85 18.07 12.92
N ASP A 168 13.50 18.00 11.64
CA ASP A 168 12.45 18.87 11.10
C ASP A 168 11.08 18.35 11.54
N VAL A 169 10.48 19.07 12.49
CA VAL A 169 9.19 18.70 13.09
C VAL A 169 8.07 18.75 12.05
N THR A 170 8.09 19.78 11.19
CA THR A 170 7.03 19.99 10.20
C THR A 170 6.99 18.86 9.18
N GLY A 171 8.13 18.53 8.57
CA GLY A 171 8.23 17.42 7.61
C GLY A 171 7.91 16.07 8.25
N THR A 172 8.38 15.85 9.49
CA THR A 172 8.08 14.60 10.22
C THR A 172 6.59 14.46 10.53
N VAL A 173 5.92 15.52 11.00
CA VAL A 173 4.47 15.52 11.25
C VAL A 173 3.70 15.29 9.96
N MET A 174 4.07 15.92 8.85
CA MET A 174 3.46 15.69 7.54
C MET A 174 3.58 14.22 7.12
N ALA A 175 4.75 13.59 7.27
CA ALA A 175 4.95 12.18 6.95
C ALA A 175 4.13 11.25 7.83
N LEU A 176 3.99 11.53 9.13
CA LEU A 176 3.14 10.76 10.06
C LEU A 176 1.65 10.93 9.74
N LEU A 177 1.20 12.15 9.39
CA LEU A 177 -0.19 12.41 8.96
C LEU A 177 -0.50 11.71 7.63
N ALA A 178 0.45 11.67 6.69
CA ALA A 178 0.33 10.88 5.47
C ALA A 178 0.11 9.41 5.79
N SER A 179 0.89 8.86 6.73
CA SER A 179 0.79 7.47 7.17
C SER A 179 -0.52 7.15 7.87
N LEU A 180 -1.06 8.10 8.66
CA LEU A 180 -2.37 7.99 9.31
C LEU A 180 -3.51 8.02 8.29
N SER A 181 -3.37 8.78 7.20
CA SER A 181 -4.42 8.91 6.18
C SER A 181 -4.79 7.57 5.53
N TYR A 182 -3.82 6.67 5.33
CA TYR A 182 -4.07 5.36 4.71
C TYR A 182 -5.08 4.49 5.48
N PRO A 183 -4.90 4.18 6.78
CA PRO A 183 -5.87 3.35 7.48
C PRO A 183 -7.24 4.03 7.61
N VAL A 184 -7.31 5.36 7.73
CA VAL A 184 -8.58 6.10 7.67
C VAL A 184 -9.27 5.87 6.34
N GLY A 185 -8.55 6.03 5.23
CA GLY A 185 -9.07 5.80 3.88
C GLY A 185 -9.51 4.36 3.66
N TRP A 186 -8.74 3.36 4.13
CA TRP A 186 -9.11 1.96 4.00
C TRP A 186 -10.36 1.58 4.81
N ILE A 187 -10.52 2.14 6.02
CA ILE A 187 -11.75 1.98 6.81
C ILE A 187 -12.94 2.57 6.06
N TYR A 188 -12.78 3.77 5.48
CA TYR A 188 -13.80 4.43 4.70
C TYR A 188 -14.21 3.59 3.47
N VAL A 189 -13.26 3.16 2.65
CA VAL A 189 -13.50 2.31 1.47
C VAL A 189 -14.21 1.01 1.85
N ARG A 190 -13.79 0.36 2.94
CA ARG A 190 -14.42 -0.86 3.42
C ARG A 190 -15.89 -0.65 3.82
N ARG A 191 -16.23 0.50 4.38
CA ARG A 191 -17.61 0.82 4.81
C ARG A 191 -18.51 1.26 3.67
N THR A 192 -17.96 1.85 2.60
CA THR A 192 -18.75 2.56 1.59
C THR A 192 -18.71 1.93 0.20
N LEU A 193 -17.61 1.30 -0.17
CA LEU A 193 -17.38 0.76 -1.51
C LEU A 193 -17.31 -0.78 -1.54
N ALA A 194 -17.19 -1.46 -0.39
CA ALA A 194 -17.28 -2.91 -0.35
C ALA A 194 -18.68 -3.39 -0.73
N GLY A 195 -18.76 -4.45 -1.55
CA GLY A 195 -20.04 -5.03 -1.96
C GLY A 195 -20.80 -4.27 -3.06
N THR A 196 -20.20 -3.24 -3.66
CA THR A 196 -20.83 -2.48 -4.77
C THR A 196 -20.90 -3.24 -6.10
N GLY A 197 -20.35 -4.46 -6.17
CA GLY A 197 -20.36 -5.28 -7.39
C GLY A 197 -19.38 -4.84 -8.48
N HIS A 198 -18.62 -3.77 -8.26
CA HIS A 198 -17.58 -3.31 -9.18
C HIS A 198 -16.27 -4.07 -8.99
N SER A 199 -15.51 -4.28 -10.08
CA SER A 199 -14.18 -4.88 -9.98
C SER A 199 -13.20 -3.96 -9.25
N HIS A 200 -12.19 -4.56 -8.61
CA HIS A 200 -11.14 -3.79 -7.95
C HIS A 200 -10.41 -2.85 -8.92
N LEU A 201 -10.17 -3.30 -10.17
CA LEU A 201 -9.52 -2.49 -11.18
C LEU A 201 -10.38 -1.27 -11.55
N SER A 202 -11.69 -1.46 -11.72
CA SER A 202 -12.66 -0.38 -11.99
C SER A 202 -12.69 0.66 -10.87
N LEU A 203 -12.80 0.22 -9.61
CA LEU A 203 -12.82 1.12 -8.45
C LEU A 203 -11.51 1.88 -8.30
N THR A 204 -10.36 1.20 -8.42
CA THR A 204 -9.07 1.85 -8.22
C THR A 204 -8.69 2.75 -9.39
N GLY A 205 -9.03 2.36 -10.62
CA GLY A 205 -8.85 3.24 -11.79
C GLY A 205 -9.66 4.52 -11.66
N ALA A 206 -10.93 4.42 -11.24
CA ALA A 206 -11.77 5.58 -10.98
C ALA A 206 -11.28 6.43 -9.78
N GLN A 207 -10.79 5.79 -8.72
CA GLN A 207 -10.19 6.46 -7.57
C GLN A 207 -8.93 7.26 -7.96
N LEU A 208 -8.04 6.65 -8.76
CA LEU A 208 -6.83 7.34 -9.23
C LEU A 208 -7.18 8.50 -10.18
N LEU A 209 -8.15 8.31 -11.05
CA LEU A 209 -8.67 9.38 -11.92
C LEU A 209 -9.21 10.56 -11.09
N GLN A 210 -10.00 10.30 -10.05
CA GLN A 210 -10.49 11.36 -9.15
C GLN A 210 -9.35 12.07 -8.42
N ALA A 211 -8.35 11.34 -7.92
CA ALA A 211 -7.18 11.94 -7.30
C ALA A 211 -6.41 12.83 -8.30
N THR A 212 -6.28 12.39 -9.56
CA THR A 212 -5.66 13.18 -10.62
C THR A 212 -6.44 14.46 -10.89
N VAL A 213 -7.77 14.39 -10.96
CA VAL A 213 -8.63 15.57 -11.14
C VAL A 213 -8.49 16.52 -9.95
N GLN A 214 -8.49 16.02 -8.71
CA GLN A 214 -8.27 16.85 -7.52
C GLN A 214 -6.96 17.63 -7.60
N LEU A 215 -5.84 16.94 -7.94
CA LEU A 215 -4.56 17.60 -8.07
C LEU A 215 -4.46 18.48 -9.32
N ALA A 216 -5.16 18.17 -10.40
CA ALA A 216 -5.25 19.06 -11.58
C ALA A 216 -5.88 20.41 -11.22
N VAL A 217 -6.85 20.41 -10.28
CA VAL A 217 -7.47 21.65 -9.78
C VAL A 217 -6.59 22.34 -8.74
N VAL A 218 -6.03 21.60 -7.80
CA VAL A 218 -5.26 22.16 -6.68
C VAL A 218 -3.89 22.68 -7.13
N THR A 219 -3.20 21.96 -8.00
CA THR A 219 -1.82 22.31 -8.40
C THR A 219 -1.68 23.75 -8.94
N PRO A 220 -2.50 24.22 -9.88
CA PRO A 220 -2.36 25.60 -10.41
C PRO A 220 -2.73 26.69 -9.40
N LEU A 221 -3.45 26.36 -8.32
CA LEU A 221 -3.79 27.34 -7.28
C LEU A 221 -2.61 27.63 -6.34
N PHE A 222 -1.66 26.69 -6.21
CA PHE A 222 -0.55 26.78 -5.27
C PHE A 222 0.84 26.75 -5.92
N THR A 223 0.90 26.53 -7.25
CA THR A 223 2.17 26.46 -7.98
C THR A 223 2.05 27.12 -9.34
N THR A 224 3.12 27.76 -9.79
CA THR A 224 3.24 28.26 -11.16
C THR A 224 3.69 27.14 -12.09
N LEU A 225 3.39 27.28 -13.39
CA LEU A 225 3.91 26.34 -14.39
C LEU A 225 5.45 26.38 -14.38
N PRO A 226 6.12 25.22 -14.47
CA PRO A 226 7.58 25.18 -14.49
C PRO A 226 8.11 25.87 -15.78
N SER A 227 9.05 26.77 -15.62
CA SER A 227 9.66 27.50 -16.74
C SER A 227 10.54 26.59 -17.63
N HIS A 228 11.01 25.48 -17.09
CA HIS A 228 11.77 24.44 -17.77
C HIS A 228 11.38 23.06 -17.21
N LEU A 229 11.62 22.03 -17.98
CA LEU A 229 11.32 20.65 -17.58
C LEU A 229 12.64 19.91 -17.33
N PRO A 230 13.16 19.89 -16.11
CA PRO A 230 14.39 19.18 -15.78
C PRO A 230 14.18 17.68 -15.99
N PHE A 231 15.01 17.08 -16.86
CA PHE A 231 14.80 15.71 -17.36
C PHE A 231 14.84 14.65 -16.26
N VAL A 232 15.84 14.71 -15.35
CA VAL A 232 16.00 13.70 -14.29
C VAL A 232 14.82 13.73 -13.30
N PRO A 233 14.39 14.88 -12.74
CA PRO A 233 13.16 14.96 -11.95
C PRO A 233 11.90 14.51 -12.70
N LEU A 234 11.77 14.84 -14.00
CA LEU A 234 10.64 14.40 -14.79
C LEU A 234 10.59 12.86 -14.92
N LEU A 235 11.74 12.26 -15.19
CA LEU A 235 11.85 10.80 -15.27
C LEU A 235 11.53 10.14 -13.92
N ALA A 236 11.99 10.73 -12.82
CA ALA A 236 11.68 10.25 -11.48
C ALA A 236 10.17 10.31 -11.19
N VAL A 237 9.49 11.42 -11.54
CA VAL A 237 8.03 11.56 -11.40
C VAL A 237 7.28 10.59 -12.30
N ALA A 238 7.74 10.38 -13.54
CA ALA A 238 7.14 9.42 -14.46
C ALA A 238 7.29 7.98 -13.94
N ALA A 239 8.48 7.60 -13.45
CA ALA A 239 8.72 6.29 -12.82
C ALA A 239 7.88 6.11 -11.55
N LEU A 240 7.81 7.14 -10.69
CA LEU A 240 6.99 7.15 -9.49
C LEU A 240 5.51 6.91 -9.81
N GLY A 241 4.98 7.55 -10.84
CA GLY A 241 3.60 7.38 -11.27
C GLY A 241 3.35 6.05 -11.98
N ALA A 242 4.10 5.77 -13.03
CA ALA A 242 3.88 4.59 -13.86
C ALA A 242 4.20 3.28 -13.09
N LEU A 243 5.37 3.22 -12.46
CA LEU A 243 5.80 2.02 -11.73
C LEU A 243 5.26 2.05 -10.29
N GLY A 244 5.57 3.12 -9.52
CA GLY A 244 5.26 3.21 -8.09
C GLY A 244 3.77 3.28 -7.76
N THR A 245 2.94 3.68 -8.72
CA THR A 245 1.49 3.78 -8.53
C THR A 245 0.74 2.84 -9.48
N GLY A 246 0.82 3.03 -10.78
CA GLY A 246 0.03 2.26 -11.75
C GLY A 246 0.35 0.77 -11.75
N LEU A 247 1.60 0.42 -12.08
CA LEU A 247 2.04 -0.98 -12.16
C LEU A 247 2.02 -1.66 -10.78
N ALA A 248 2.45 -0.95 -9.73
CA ALA A 248 2.47 -1.48 -8.36
C ALA A 248 1.09 -1.95 -7.91
N VAL A 249 0.05 -1.16 -8.18
CA VAL A 249 -1.34 -1.51 -7.86
C VAL A 249 -1.78 -2.77 -8.62
N LEU A 250 -1.44 -2.91 -9.89
CA LEU A 250 -1.77 -4.11 -10.68
C LEU A 250 -1.06 -5.36 -10.13
N ILE A 251 0.21 -5.24 -9.74
CA ILE A 251 0.96 -6.34 -9.10
C ILE A 251 0.34 -6.70 -7.75
N GLN A 252 0.01 -5.69 -6.93
CA GLN A 252 -0.59 -5.90 -5.61
C GLN A 252 -1.92 -6.66 -5.70
N TYR A 253 -2.80 -6.29 -6.65
CA TYR A 253 -4.06 -7.03 -6.84
C TYR A 253 -3.83 -8.49 -7.23
N GLY A 254 -2.85 -8.74 -8.10
CA GLY A 254 -2.47 -10.11 -8.47
C GLY A 254 -1.97 -10.90 -7.26
N LEU A 255 -1.17 -10.28 -6.38
CA LEU A 255 -0.69 -10.90 -5.15
C LEU A 255 -1.83 -11.16 -4.17
N VAL A 256 -2.73 -10.19 -3.95
CA VAL A 256 -3.89 -10.36 -3.07
C VAL A 256 -4.78 -11.52 -3.53
N ALA A 257 -4.99 -11.65 -4.83
CA ALA A 257 -5.80 -12.74 -5.41
C ALA A 257 -5.15 -14.12 -5.23
N GLU A 258 -3.81 -14.21 -5.29
CA GLU A 258 -3.09 -15.49 -5.25
C GLU A 258 -2.70 -15.93 -3.84
N VAL A 259 -2.11 -15.04 -3.03
CA VAL A 259 -1.56 -15.37 -1.70
C VAL A 259 -2.35 -14.75 -0.55
N GLY A 260 -3.42 -14.04 -0.87
CA GLY A 260 -4.30 -13.38 0.11
C GLY A 260 -3.78 -12.02 0.59
N PRO A 261 -4.67 -11.19 1.17
CA PRO A 261 -4.36 -9.81 1.54
C PRO A 261 -3.28 -9.70 2.62
N THR A 262 -3.25 -10.61 3.58
CA THR A 262 -2.28 -10.58 4.69
C THR A 262 -0.85 -10.75 4.18
N THR A 263 -0.61 -11.73 3.29
CA THR A 263 0.71 -11.98 2.71
C THR A 263 1.11 -10.85 1.76
N ALA A 264 0.19 -10.38 0.92
CA ALA A 264 0.44 -9.27 0.02
C ALA A 264 0.83 -7.98 0.77
N GLN A 265 0.23 -7.71 1.95
CA GLN A 265 0.57 -6.54 2.76
C GLN A 265 1.94 -6.63 3.45
N MET A 266 2.55 -7.81 3.54
CA MET A 266 3.93 -7.93 4.08
C MET A 266 4.97 -7.18 3.26
N VAL A 267 4.68 -6.84 2.00
CA VAL A 267 5.49 -5.96 1.16
C VAL A 267 5.84 -4.66 1.88
N THR A 268 4.90 -4.10 2.66
CA THR A 268 5.10 -2.81 3.35
C THR A 268 6.21 -2.83 4.39
N TYR A 269 6.58 -4.01 4.91
CA TYR A 269 7.70 -4.14 5.86
C TYR A 269 9.08 -4.00 5.20
N PHE A 270 9.17 -4.21 3.90
CA PHE A 270 10.41 -4.06 3.16
C PHE A 270 10.65 -2.62 2.69
N ILE A 271 9.59 -1.80 2.62
CA ILE A 271 9.67 -0.41 2.17
C ILE A 271 10.74 0.39 2.92
N PRO A 272 10.74 0.48 4.27
CA PRO A 272 11.72 1.30 4.98
C PRO A 272 13.15 0.79 4.82
N VAL A 273 13.35 -0.53 4.69
CA VAL A 273 14.67 -1.12 4.48
C VAL A 273 15.21 -0.72 3.11
N ILE A 274 14.37 -0.81 2.08
CA ILE A 274 14.75 -0.47 0.70
C ILE A 274 14.92 1.06 0.57
N ALA A 275 14.01 1.85 1.17
CA ALA A 275 14.12 3.31 1.18
C ALA A 275 15.42 3.78 1.84
N ALA A 276 15.78 3.17 2.98
CA ALA A 276 17.05 3.46 3.65
C ALA A 276 18.26 3.07 2.81
N ALA A 277 18.25 1.88 2.21
CA ALA A 277 19.34 1.43 1.33
C ALA A 277 19.48 2.36 0.10
N ALA A 278 18.36 2.74 -0.52
CA ALA A 278 18.36 3.65 -1.68
C ALA A 278 18.79 5.07 -1.29
N GLY A 279 18.29 5.61 -0.17
CA GLY A 279 18.67 6.92 0.35
C GLY A 279 20.17 7.04 0.63
N VAL A 280 20.75 6.03 1.29
CA VAL A 280 22.19 5.99 1.55
C VAL A 280 23.00 5.80 0.27
N ALA A 281 22.65 4.81 -0.55
CA ALA A 281 23.47 4.44 -1.70
C ALA A 281 23.41 5.45 -2.85
N ILE A 282 22.29 6.13 -3.04
CA ILE A 282 22.04 6.98 -4.22
C ILE A 282 22.00 8.46 -3.84
N LEU A 283 21.35 8.81 -2.72
CA LEU A 283 21.24 10.19 -2.25
C LEU A 283 22.32 10.59 -1.25
N HIS A 284 23.19 9.64 -0.86
CA HIS A 284 24.24 9.85 0.16
C HIS A 284 23.69 10.36 1.50
N GLU A 285 22.46 9.94 1.86
CA GLU A 285 21.84 10.28 3.15
C GLU A 285 22.67 9.71 4.31
N SER A 286 22.96 10.52 5.31
CA SER A 286 23.63 10.07 6.52
C SER A 286 22.66 9.35 7.45
N LEU A 287 23.01 8.15 7.89
CA LEU A 287 22.24 7.41 8.89
C LEU A 287 22.91 7.54 10.25
N THR A 288 22.14 7.99 11.25
CA THR A 288 22.51 7.77 12.65
C THR A 288 22.19 6.32 13.04
N TRP A 289 22.89 5.77 14.03
CA TRP A 289 22.63 4.40 14.52
C TRP A 289 21.18 4.17 14.96
N SER A 290 20.52 5.23 15.43
CA SER A 290 19.12 5.20 15.89
C SER A 290 18.13 4.91 14.76
N THR A 291 18.44 5.32 13.53
CA THR A 291 17.57 5.12 12.36
C THR A 291 17.36 3.64 12.03
N PRO A 292 18.40 2.80 11.78
CA PRO A 292 18.20 1.39 11.49
C PRO A 292 17.66 0.60 12.70
N VAL A 293 18.11 0.92 13.92
CA VAL A 293 17.60 0.25 15.13
C VAL A 293 16.12 0.54 15.33
N GLY A 294 15.73 1.80 15.28
CA GLY A 294 14.33 2.19 15.41
C GLY A 294 13.45 1.64 14.29
N ALA A 295 13.95 1.59 13.05
CA ALA A 295 13.22 0.98 11.93
C ALA A 295 12.92 -0.51 12.19
N ILE A 296 13.90 -1.29 12.69
CA ILE A 296 13.69 -2.69 13.06
C ILE A 296 12.62 -2.81 14.14
N VAL A 297 12.65 -1.94 15.15
CA VAL A 297 11.68 -1.94 16.25
C VAL A 297 10.27 -1.56 15.76
N VAL A 298 10.13 -0.56 14.86
CA VAL A 298 8.86 -0.21 14.20
C VAL A 298 8.30 -1.41 13.44
N LEU A 299 9.13 -2.08 12.65
CA LEU A 299 8.73 -3.24 11.85
C LEU A 299 8.30 -4.42 12.73
N ALA A 300 9.04 -4.69 13.81
CA ALA A 300 8.67 -5.73 14.78
C ALA A 300 7.32 -5.41 15.47
N GLY A 301 7.11 -4.16 15.87
CA GLY A 301 5.84 -3.70 16.44
C GLY A 301 4.68 -3.86 15.46
N ALA A 302 4.86 -3.42 14.22
CA ALA A 302 3.85 -3.55 13.17
C ALA A 302 3.53 -5.02 12.85
N ALA A 303 4.53 -5.90 12.79
CA ALA A 303 4.36 -7.34 12.59
C ALA A 303 3.58 -7.98 13.74
N LEU A 304 3.85 -7.59 14.99
CA LEU A 304 3.12 -8.06 16.16
C LEU A 304 1.65 -7.63 16.15
N THR A 305 1.34 -6.41 15.71
CA THR A 305 -0.05 -5.92 15.63
C THR A 305 -0.88 -6.69 14.61
N GLN A 306 -0.27 -7.16 13.51
CA GLN A 306 -0.96 -7.87 12.43
C GLN A 306 -1.02 -9.39 12.63
N ALA A 307 -0.26 -9.96 13.58
CA ALA A 307 -0.22 -11.39 13.81
C ALA A 307 -1.58 -11.93 14.30
N ARG A 308 -2.14 -12.89 13.56
CA ARG A 308 -3.39 -13.56 13.93
C ARG A 308 -3.20 -14.46 15.15
N PRO A 309 -4.19 -14.55 16.07
CA PRO A 309 -4.20 -15.55 17.14
C PRO A 309 -4.16 -16.97 16.54
N LYS A 310 -3.29 -17.84 17.06
CA LYS A 310 -3.17 -19.24 16.59
C LYS A 310 -4.48 -20.06 16.71
N SER A 311 -5.44 -19.64 17.55
CA SER A 311 -6.73 -20.31 17.72
C SER A 311 -7.63 -20.25 16.48
N ALA A 312 -7.66 -19.13 15.76
CA ALA A 312 -8.50 -18.97 14.58
C ALA A 312 -8.04 -19.82 13.38
N ALA A 313 -6.78 -20.25 13.35
CA ALA A 313 -6.27 -21.18 12.33
C ALA A 313 -6.69 -22.64 12.62
N ARG A 314 -6.84 -23.03 13.91
CA ARG A 314 -7.24 -24.38 14.32
C ARG A 314 -8.72 -24.66 14.06
N ASP A 315 -9.60 -23.67 14.23
CA ASP A 315 -11.03 -23.85 14.02
C ASP A 315 -11.42 -23.99 12.53
N ARG A 316 -10.65 -23.40 11.62
CA ARG A 316 -10.85 -23.58 10.16
C ARG A 316 -10.31 -24.91 9.64
N ALA A 317 -9.41 -25.56 10.38
CA ALA A 317 -8.86 -26.88 10.04
C ALA A 317 -9.69 -28.04 10.60
N ARG A 318 -10.73 -27.78 11.41
CA ARG A 318 -11.65 -28.83 11.86
C ARG A 318 -12.63 -29.18 10.72
N PRO A 319 -12.67 -30.44 10.25
CA PRO A 319 -13.70 -30.87 9.34
C PRO A 319 -15.08 -30.69 9.99
N PRO A 320 -16.13 -30.35 9.22
CA PRO A 320 -17.48 -30.22 9.75
C PRO A 320 -17.87 -31.53 10.44
N ALA A 321 -18.21 -31.43 11.73
CA ALA A 321 -18.67 -32.57 12.50
C ALA A 321 -19.82 -33.28 11.75
N ALA A 322 -19.64 -34.54 11.45
CA ALA A 322 -20.65 -35.37 10.77
C ALA A 322 -21.99 -35.25 11.56
N ARG A 323 -22.96 -34.62 10.93
CA ARG A 323 -24.32 -34.51 11.45
C ARG A 323 -24.86 -35.96 11.60
N LYS A 324 -24.91 -36.45 12.83
CA LYS A 324 -25.63 -37.71 13.12
C LYS A 324 -27.05 -37.54 12.60
N ARG A 325 -27.37 -38.27 11.53
CA ARG A 325 -28.74 -38.46 11.11
C ARG A 325 -29.43 -39.29 12.19
N THR A 326 -30.25 -38.67 12.99
CA THR A 326 -31.28 -39.36 13.74
C THR A 326 -32.38 -39.68 12.76
N THR A 327 -32.48 -40.97 12.35
CA THR A 327 -33.66 -41.55 11.70
C THR A 327 -34.73 -41.82 12.75
N PRO A 328 -36.00 -41.59 12.42
CA PRO A 328 -37.13 -41.87 13.31
C PRO A 328 -37.36 -43.37 13.51
#